data_b2c8e5b82b3fa0e4acde2addcf173f7f
#
_entry.id   b2c8e5b82b3fa0e4acde2addcf173f7f
#
_cell.length_a   1.000
_cell.length_b   1.000
_cell.length_c   1.000
_cell.angle_alpha   90.00
_cell.angle_beta   90.00
_cell.angle_gamma   90.00
#
_symmetry.space_group_name_H-M   'P 1'
#
loop_
_entity.id
_entity.type
_entity.pdbx_description
1 polymer ?
#
loop_
_entity_poly.entity_id
_entity_poly.type
_entity_poly.pdbx_seq_one_letter_code
_entity_poly.pdbx_strand_id
1 'polypeptide(L)'
;RVLVRTKGEAAAIAVHTLPDTEKLSDGSEWHKVSPLKASDKLAAAFALPARRSEFPEETYVLSVTRGGMLKKSAIGELPGPSAQSFTLARVNDGDVLGWLMLTDGKKEILLATASGLGIRFNEDDVRPMGLVAAGVNGIKLGVGDLVVGADILPQTGEIFLVTSDGKGKRIPESDFPTQGRYGKGVILWKLPDGERLAGLTVGKGTQVVTMHLLKAAAKSTRLDDAPLQKRASVRGKEVQEVKLGDAIIALTNTWDAESYVTKVKEPPKPKKEVSPKKK
;
A
#
# COMPACT_ATOMS: atom_id res chain seq x y z
N ARG A 1 -6.35 -15.30 -2.76
CA ARG A 1 -6.36 -13.84 -3.02
C ARG A 1 -7.42 -13.17 -2.17
N VAL A 2 -7.13 -11.96 -1.71
CA VAL A 2 -8.12 -11.09 -1.07
C VAL A 2 -8.30 -9.87 -1.94
N LEU A 3 -9.54 -9.59 -2.31
CA LEU A 3 -9.94 -8.38 -3.04
C LEU A 3 -10.62 -7.44 -2.05
N VAL A 4 -10.29 -6.17 -2.08
CA VAL A 4 -10.83 -5.17 -1.15
C VAL A 4 -11.38 -3.98 -1.91
N ARG A 5 -12.62 -3.60 -1.60
CA ARG A 5 -13.31 -2.44 -2.18
C ARG A 5 -12.92 -1.15 -1.49
N THR A 6 -13.09 -0.04 -2.22
CA THR A 6 -12.89 1.31 -1.68
C THR A 6 -13.81 1.65 -0.49
N LYS A 7 -14.88 0.89 -0.29
CA LYS A 7 -15.78 1.01 0.87
C LYS A 7 -15.44 0.07 2.03
N GLY A 8 -14.29 -0.63 1.94
CA GLY A 8 -13.76 -1.47 3.02
C GLY A 8 -14.34 -2.87 3.13
N GLU A 9 -15.24 -3.25 2.24
CA GLU A 9 -15.70 -4.63 2.10
C GLU A 9 -14.69 -5.44 1.31
N ALA A 10 -14.52 -6.70 1.65
CA ALA A 10 -13.53 -7.59 1.06
C ALA A 10 -14.09 -8.98 0.76
N ALA A 11 -13.44 -9.69 -0.14
CA ALA A 11 -13.71 -11.09 -0.43
C ALA A 11 -12.40 -11.87 -0.52
N ALA A 12 -12.37 -13.06 0.08
CA ALA A 12 -11.28 -14.00 -0.05
C ALA A 12 -11.63 -15.08 -1.10
N ILE A 13 -10.74 -15.24 -2.08
CA ILE A 13 -10.94 -16.15 -3.22
C ILE A 13 -9.81 -17.18 -3.21
N ALA A 14 -10.16 -18.45 -3.39
CA ALA A 14 -9.18 -19.50 -3.56
C ALA A 14 -8.49 -19.36 -4.93
N VAL A 15 -7.15 -19.40 -4.96
CA VAL A 15 -6.39 -19.18 -6.22
C VAL A 15 -6.72 -20.26 -7.26
N HIS A 16 -6.91 -21.50 -6.82
CA HIS A 16 -7.22 -22.64 -7.73
C HIS A 16 -8.60 -22.53 -8.40
N THR A 17 -9.48 -21.62 -7.95
CA THR A 17 -10.77 -21.36 -8.62
C THR A 17 -10.67 -20.29 -9.70
N LEU A 18 -9.53 -19.62 -9.82
CA LEU A 18 -9.31 -18.65 -10.88
C LEU A 18 -8.95 -19.36 -12.19
N PRO A 19 -9.43 -18.87 -13.34
CA PRO A 19 -9.03 -19.41 -14.63
C PRO A 19 -7.52 -19.22 -14.83
N ASP A 20 -6.85 -20.26 -15.31
CA ASP A 20 -5.47 -20.18 -15.77
C ASP A 20 -5.44 -19.66 -17.19
N THR A 21 -4.67 -18.62 -17.47
CA THR A 21 -4.60 -17.97 -18.78
C THR A 21 -3.16 -17.57 -19.10
N GLU A 22 -2.76 -17.75 -20.36
CA GLU A 22 -1.44 -17.33 -20.84
C GLU A 22 -1.35 -15.81 -21.12
N LYS A 23 -2.48 -15.18 -21.45
CA LYS A 23 -2.55 -13.77 -21.81
C LYS A 23 -3.39 -12.99 -20.80
N LEU A 24 -2.95 -11.83 -20.42
CA LEU A 24 -3.71 -10.91 -19.54
C LEU A 24 -5.10 -10.56 -20.11
N SER A 25 -5.24 -10.50 -21.45
CA SER A 25 -6.51 -10.25 -22.12
C SER A 25 -7.58 -11.30 -21.87
N ASP A 26 -7.14 -12.54 -21.55
CA ASP A 26 -8.03 -13.69 -21.41
C ASP A 26 -8.45 -13.91 -19.94
N GLY A 27 -8.06 -12.99 -19.06
CA GLY A 27 -8.43 -12.98 -17.66
C GLY A 27 -9.92 -12.73 -17.45
N SER A 28 -10.45 -13.22 -16.34
CA SER A 28 -11.84 -12.95 -15.92
C SER A 28 -11.94 -11.65 -15.14
N GLU A 29 -13.03 -10.92 -15.34
CA GLU A 29 -13.36 -9.76 -14.53
C GLU A 29 -13.54 -10.19 -13.06
N TRP A 30 -12.95 -9.43 -12.14
CA TRP A 30 -12.90 -9.76 -10.72
C TRP A 30 -14.26 -10.02 -10.08
N HIS A 31 -15.33 -9.37 -10.53
CA HIS A 31 -16.69 -9.54 -10.03
C HIS A 31 -17.33 -10.87 -10.47
N LYS A 32 -16.82 -11.52 -11.52
CA LYS A 32 -17.29 -12.84 -11.95
C LYS A 32 -16.69 -13.98 -11.12
N VAL A 33 -15.56 -13.71 -10.47
CA VAL A 33 -14.82 -14.69 -9.64
C VAL A 33 -14.88 -14.38 -8.15
N SER A 34 -15.68 -13.40 -7.74
CA SER A 34 -15.83 -12.99 -6.34
C SER A 34 -17.28 -12.59 -6.02
N PRO A 35 -17.70 -12.60 -4.75
CA PRO A 35 -19.02 -12.13 -4.33
C PRO A 35 -19.18 -10.60 -4.35
N LEU A 36 -18.16 -9.84 -4.73
CA LEU A 36 -18.23 -8.39 -4.80
C LEU A 36 -18.95 -7.94 -6.09
N LYS A 37 -19.64 -6.79 -6.04
CA LYS A 37 -20.46 -6.31 -7.16
C LYS A 37 -19.63 -5.61 -8.23
N ALA A 38 -20.01 -5.73 -9.50
CA ALA A 38 -19.37 -5.07 -10.64
C ALA A 38 -19.28 -3.53 -10.51
N SER A 39 -20.27 -2.91 -9.83
CA SER A 39 -20.29 -1.46 -9.57
C SER A 39 -19.25 -0.98 -8.58
N ASP A 40 -18.59 -1.91 -7.88
CA ASP A 40 -17.64 -1.59 -6.84
C ASP A 40 -16.28 -1.24 -7.43
N LYS A 41 -15.56 -0.33 -6.79
CA LYS A 41 -14.17 -0.04 -7.14
C LYS A 41 -13.26 -0.78 -6.18
N LEU A 42 -12.26 -1.48 -6.71
CA LEU A 42 -11.24 -2.11 -5.90
C LEU A 42 -10.25 -1.06 -5.39
N ALA A 43 -9.92 -1.13 -4.11
CA ALA A 43 -8.84 -0.36 -3.50
C ALA A 43 -7.53 -1.15 -3.57
N ALA A 44 -7.60 -2.46 -3.36
CA ALA A 44 -6.42 -3.33 -3.38
C ALA A 44 -6.79 -4.80 -3.65
N ALA A 45 -5.77 -5.54 -4.08
CA ALA A 45 -5.78 -6.99 -4.14
C ALA A 45 -4.43 -7.51 -3.63
N PHE A 46 -4.45 -8.51 -2.76
CA PHE A 46 -3.23 -9.13 -2.25
C PHE A 46 -3.34 -10.64 -2.11
N ALA A 47 -2.21 -11.32 -2.14
CA ALA A 47 -2.14 -12.76 -1.98
C ALA A 47 -1.84 -13.11 -0.52
N LEU A 48 -2.49 -14.14 -0.03
CA LEU A 48 -2.16 -14.79 1.23
C LEU A 48 -1.71 -16.23 0.93
N PRO A 49 -0.75 -16.80 1.68
CA PRO A 49 -0.44 -18.22 1.59
C PRO A 49 -1.66 -19.07 1.94
N ALA A 50 -1.65 -20.32 1.46
CA ALA A 50 -2.75 -21.27 1.68
C ALA A 50 -2.97 -21.56 3.17
N ARG A 51 -1.89 -21.62 3.92
CA ARG A 51 -1.92 -21.85 5.36
C ARG A 51 -1.54 -20.59 6.11
N ARG A 52 -2.39 -20.13 7.01
CA ARG A 52 -2.13 -18.94 7.83
C ARG A 52 -0.94 -19.10 8.77
N SER A 53 -0.64 -20.34 9.17
CA SER A 53 0.54 -20.68 9.97
C SER A 53 1.87 -20.43 9.24
N GLU A 54 1.83 -20.14 7.94
CA GLU A 54 3.01 -19.73 7.16
C GLU A 54 3.37 -18.25 7.38
N PHE A 55 2.46 -17.45 7.96
CA PHE A 55 2.79 -16.11 8.43
C PHE A 55 3.33 -16.15 9.87
N PRO A 56 4.26 -15.26 10.19
CA PRO A 56 4.56 -14.94 11.58
C PRO A 56 3.30 -14.53 12.34
N GLU A 57 3.19 -14.89 13.60
CA GLU A 57 2.02 -14.61 14.44
C GLU A 57 1.69 -13.11 14.49
N GLU A 58 2.71 -12.27 14.50
CA GLU A 58 2.62 -10.80 14.46
C GLU A 58 2.57 -10.26 13.02
N THR A 59 1.66 -10.76 12.20
CA THR A 59 1.43 -10.20 10.85
C THR A 59 0.07 -9.52 10.80
N TYR A 60 0.05 -8.32 10.25
CA TYR A 60 -1.13 -7.46 10.20
C TYR A 60 -1.38 -6.92 8.80
N VAL A 61 -2.65 -6.58 8.55
CA VAL A 61 -3.06 -5.73 7.43
C VAL A 61 -3.27 -4.32 7.96
N LEU A 62 -2.50 -3.37 7.46
CA LEU A 62 -2.71 -1.95 7.69
C LEU A 62 -3.57 -1.40 6.55
N SER A 63 -4.70 -0.79 6.88
CA SER A 63 -5.59 -0.12 5.94
C SER A 63 -5.58 1.38 6.20
N VAL A 64 -5.55 2.19 5.13
CA VAL A 64 -5.53 3.66 5.20
C VAL A 64 -6.57 4.23 4.27
N THR A 65 -7.37 5.20 4.76
CA THR A 65 -8.36 5.92 3.96
C THR A 65 -7.84 7.27 3.47
N ARG A 66 -8.46 7.83 2.45
CA ARG A 66 -8.15 9.18 1.97
C ARG A 66 -8.48 10.27 2.97
N GLY A 67 -9.41 10.03 3.89
CA GLY A 67 -9.68 10.90 5.05
C GLY A 67 -8.67 10.81 6.18
N GLY A 68 -7.61 10.00 6.02
CA GLY A 68 -6.52 9.88 6.99
C GLY A 68 -6.82 8.96 8.17
N MET A 69 -7.89 8.17 8.09
CA MET A 69 -8.13 7.08 9.04
C MET A 69 -7.24 5.90 8.71
N LEU A 70 -6.74 5.22 9.72
CA LEU A 70 -5.95 4.01 9.54
C LEU A 70 -6.32 2.95 10.58
N LYS A 71 -6.16 1.69 10.19
CA LYS A 71 -6.51 0.55 11.02
C LYS A 71 -5.54 -0.60 10.78
N LYS A 72 -5.10 -1.21 11.87
CA LYS A 72 -4.28 -2.42 11.88
C LYS A 72 -5.14 -3.60 12.33
N SER A 73 -5.25 -4.65 11.51
CA SER A 73 -5.98 -5.88 11.82
C SER A 73 -5.07 -7.08 11.71
N ALA A 74 -5.16 -8.00 12.66
CA ALA A 74 -4.39 -9.24 12.62
C ALA A 74 -4.79 -10.08 11.39
N ILE A 75 -3.81 -10.62 10.68
CA ILE A 75 -4.07 -11.42 9.47
C ILE A 75 -4.86 -12.68 9.79
N GLY A 76 -4.71 -13.19 11.01
CA GLY A 76 -5.44 -14.35 11.51
C GLY A 76 -6.96 -14.14 11.61
N GLU A 77 -7.42 -12.88 11.73
CA GLU A 77 -8.84 -12.54 11.78
C GLU A 77 -9.53 -12.54 10.40
N LEU A 78 -8.75 -12.52 9.29
CA LEU A 78 -9.35 -12.50 7.97
C LEU A 78 -10.08 -13.81 7.67
N PRO A 79 -11.31 -13.80 7.18
CA PRO A 79 -12.00 -15.01 6.74
C PRO A 79 -11.25 -15.74 5.62
N GLY A 80 -11.35 -17.07 5.60
CA GLY A 80 -10.86 -17.88 4.48
C GLY A 80 -11.69 -17.67 3.21
N PRO A 81 -11.30 -18.33 2.10
CA PRO A 81 -12.09 -18.31 0.87
C PRO A 81 -13.52 -18.72 1.11
N SER A 82 -14.47 -17.92 0.64
CA SER A 82 -15.89 -18.08 0.86
C SER A 82 -16.68 -17.41 -0.27
N ALA A 83 -17.92 -17.85 -0.47
CA ALA A 83 -18.87 -17.20 -1.36
C ALA A 83 -19.45 -15.88 -0.77
N GLN A 84 -19.05 -15.48 0.43
CA GLN A 84 -19.53 -14.28 1.10
C GLN A 84 -18.43 -13.23 1.21
N SER A 85 -18.83 -11.97 1.11
CA SER A 85 -17.98 -10.84 1.45
C SER A 85 -17.95 -10.60 2.96
N PHE A 86 -16.94 -9.88 3.44
CA PHE A 86 -16.77 -9.49 4.84
C PHE A 86 -16.30 -8.05 4.94
N THR A 87 -16.54 -7.39 6.07
CA THR A 87 -16.00 -6.05 6.33
C THR A 87 -14.56 -6.17 6.80
N LEU A 88 -13.60 -5.68 5.99
CA LEU A 88 -12.20 -5.58 6.40
C LEU A 88 -11.95 -4.32 7.24
N ALA A 89 -12.54 -3.20 6.84
CA ALA A 89 -12.47 -1.93 7.56
C ALA A 89 -13.77 -1.15 7.36
N ARG A 90 -14.28 -0.56 8.44
CA ARG A 90 -15.41 0.37 8.33
C ARG A 90 -14.90 1.70 7.79
N VAL A 91 -15.38 2.11 6.63
CA VAL A 91 -15.06 3.39 6.00
C VAL A 91 -16.19 4.37 6.27
N ASN A 92 -15.87 5.56 6.75
CA ASN A 92 -16.84 6.60 7.04
C ASN A 92 -17.54 7.10 5.76
N ASP A 93 -18.72 7.68 5.91
CA ASP A 93 -19.44 8.27 4.79
C ASP A 93 -18.62 9.41 4.17
N GLY A 94 -18.59 9.45 2.84
CA GLY A 94 -17.79 10.41 2.08
C GLY A 94 -16.31 10.05 1.95
N ASP A 95 -15.80 9.11 2.75
CA ASP A 95 -14.40 8.65 2.67
C ASP A 95 -14.26 7.40 1.78
N VAL A 96 -13.01 7.09 1.40
CA VAL A 96 -12.67 5.91 0.63
C VAL A 96 -11.36 5.29 1.14
N LEU A 97 -11.33 3.95 1.17
CA LEU A 97 -10.12 3.20 1.40
C LEU A 97 -9.16 3.40 0.21
N GLY A 98 -7.93 3.81 0.49
CA GLY A 98 -6.92 4.08 -0.53
C GLY A 98 -5.79 3.07 -0.58
N TRP A 99 -5.36 2.58 0.58
CA TRP A 99 -4.17 1.72 0.69
C TRP A 99 -4.39 0.57 1.65
N LEU A 100 -3.77 -0.56 1.30
CA LEU A 100 -3.63 -1.72 2.18
C LEU A 100 -2.19 -2.22 2.08
N MET A 101 -1.58 -2.50 3.22
CA MET A 101 -0.20 -2.97 3.32
C MET A 101 -0.13 -4.10 4.35
N LEU A 102 0.74 -5.09 4.11
CA LEU A 102 1.07 -6.07 5.14
C LEU A 102 2.23 -5.54 5.98
N THR A 103 2.23 -5.83 7.26
CA THR A 103 3.24 -5.36 8.20
C THR A 103 3.47 -6.35 9.33
N ASP A 104 4.66 -6.29 9.94
CA ASP A 104 5.01 -7.04 11.14
C ASP A 104 4.66 -6.28 12.44
N GLY A 105 4.01 -5.12 12.32
CA GLY A 105 3.61 -4.33 13.48
C GLY A 105 4.71 -3.43 14.07
N LYS A 106 5.94 -3.45 13.54
CA LYS A 106 7.13 -2.82 14.12
C LYS A 106 7.77 -1.77 13.20
N LYS A 107 7.04 -1.31 12.21
CA LYS A 107 7.52 -0.37 11.20
C LYS A 107 7.11 1.06 11.53
N GLU A 108 7.50 1.97 10.68
CA GLU A 108 7.00 3.33 10.68
C GLU A 108 6.04 3.54 9.51
N ILE A 109 4.97 4.25 9.77
CA ILE A 109 3.92 4.56 8.79
C ILE A 109 4.17 5.96 8.25
N LEU A 110 4.06 6.10 6.93
CA LEU A 110 4.14 7.36 6.20
C LEU A 110 2.79 7.70 5.59
N LEU A 111 2.32 8.92 5.78
CA LEU A 111 1.17 9.48 5.08
C LEU A 111 1.59 10.77 4.40
N ALA A 112 1.14 10.99 3.17
CA ALA A 112 1.31 12.25 2.45
C ALA A 112 -0.02 12.80 1.99
N THR A 113 -0.18 14.13 2.04
CA THR A 113 -1.42 14.81 1.66
C THR A 113 -1.29 15.54 0.33
N ALA A 114 -2.41 15.83 -0.30
CA ALA A 114 -2.46 16.54 -1.58
C ALA A 114 -1.84 17.95 -1.50
N SER A 115 -1.87 18.58 -0.33
CA SER A 115 -1.23 19.89 -0.10
C SER A 115 0.29 19.82 0.10
N GLY A 116 0.90 18.62 0.01
CA GLY A 116 2.35 18.46 0.16
C GLY A 116 2.83 18.36 1.60
N LEU A 117 1.94 18.13 2.56
CA LEU A 117 2.29 17.78 3.93
C LEU A 117 2.45 16.27 4.07
N GLY A 118 3.11 15.83 5.13
CA GLY A 118 3.15 14.42 5.48
C GLY A 118 3.55 14.19 6.92
N ILE A 119 3.21 13.02 7.41
CA ILE A 119 3.50 12.58 8.77
C ILE A 119 4.15 11.20 8.76
N ARG A 120 5.15 11.00 9.61
CA ARG A 120 5.81 9.73 9.89
C ARG A 120 5.66 9.44 11.38
N PHE A 121 5.20 8.27 11.72
CA PHE A 121 5.00 7.85 13.12
C PHE A 121 5.17 6.35 13.28
N ASN A 122 5.44 5.91 14.50
CA ASN A 122 5.61 4.49 14.80
C ASN A 122 4.28 3.74 14.66
N GLU A 123 4.35 2.55 14.11
CA GLU A 123 3.19 1.66 13.96
C GLU A 123 2.60 1.23 15.32
N ASP A 124 3.40 1.23 16.39
CA ASP A 124 2.95 0.96 17.76
C ASP A 124 1.89 1.94 18.26
N ASP A 125 1.85 3.16 17.69
CA ASP A 125 0.78 4.14 17.97
C ASP A 125 -0.60 3.67 17.45
N VAL A 126 -0.65 2.57 16.70
CA VAL A 126 -1.87 1.98 16.14
C VAL A 126 -2.06 0.58 16.70
N ARG A 127 -2.94 0.46 17.69
CA ARG A 127 -3.27 -0.85 18.27
C ARG A 127 -4.02 -1.72 17.25
N PRO A 128 -3.79 -3.03 17.22
CA PRO A 128 -4.62 -3.95 16.43
C PRO A 128 -6.09 -3.86 16.83
N MET A 129 -6.97 -3.90 15.83
CA MET A 129 -8.42 -3.76 16.00
C MET A 129 -9.16 -4.77 15.15
N GLY A 130 -10.29 -5.26 15.65
CA GLY A 130 -11.18 -6.19 14.94
C GLY A 130 -11.70 -5.65 13.61
N LEU A 131 -12.13 -6.54 12.73
CA LEU A 131 -12.44 -6.22 11.32
C LEU A 131 -13.48 -5.11 11.14
N VAL A 132 -14.50 -5.04 11.99
CA VAL A 132 -15.60 -4.05 11.88
C VAL A 132 -15.27 -2.66 12.45
N ALA A 133 -14.09 -2.47 13.03
CA ALA A 133 -13.69 -1.19 13.57
C ALA A 133 -13.37 -0.19 12.44
N ALA A 134 -13.61 1.10 12.69
CA ALA A 134 -13.28 2.19 11.75
C ALA A 134 -11.80 2.56 11.75
N GLY A 135 -11.09 2.30 12.85
CA GLY A 135 -9.70 2.68 13.00
C GLY A 135 -9.49 3.96 13.81
N VAL A 136 -8.36 4.60 13.63
CA VAL A 136 -7.93 5.82 14.30
C VAL A 136 -7.41 6.85 13.30
N ASN A 137 -7.43 8.13 13.67
CA ASN A 137 -6.87 9.19 12.83
C ASN A 137 -5.34 9.09 12.77
N GLY A 138 -4.77 9.10 11.57
CA GLY A 138 -3.32 9.10 11.33
C GLY A 138 -2.72 10.48 11.23
N ILE A 139 -3.40 11.38 10.53
CA ILE A 139 -2.98 12.75 10.27
C ILE A 139 -4.14 13.71 10.46
N LYS A 140 -3.85 14.94 10.94
CA LYS A 140 -4.82 16.02 11.02
C LYS A 140 -4.84 16.80 9.72
N LEU A 141 -5.80 16.49 8.86
CA LEU A 141 -5.97 17.13 7.56
C LEU A 141 -6.47 18.58 7.69
N GLY A 142 -6.00 19.43 6.79
CA GLY A 142 -6.59 20.75 6.56
C GLY A 142 -7.93 20.66 5.84
N VAL A 143 -8.65 21.78 5.77
CA VAL A 143 -9.93 21.86 5.07
C VAL A 143 -9.70 21.57 3.58
N GLY A 144 -10.44 20.61 3.03
CA GLY A 144 -10.34 20.21 1.62
C GLY A 144 -9.07 19.44 1.24
N ASP A 145 -8.22 19.10 2.19
CA ASP A 145 -7.05 18.26 1.97
C ASP A 145 -7.41 16.77 2.12
N LEU A 146 -6.60 15.89 1.55
CA LEU A 146 -6.79 14.45 1.62
C LEU A 146 -5.44 13.72 1.54
N VAL A 147 -5.38 12.51 2.05
CA VAL A 147 -4.23 11.62 1.88
C VAL A 147 -4.19 11.17 0.42
N VAL A 148 -3.01 11.31 -0.19
CA VAL A 148 -2.74 10.89 -1.58
C VAL A 148 -1.67 9.81 -1.68
N GLY A 149 -0.99 9.51 -0.57
CA GLY A 149 0.00 8.44 -0.48
C GLY A 149 0.10 7.92 0.94
N ALA A 150 0.19 6.62 1.07
CA ALA A 150 0.50 5.93 2.33
C ALA A 150 1.45 4.78 2.03
N ASP A 151 2.47 4.63 2.85
CA ASP A 151 3.44 3.54 2.74
C ASP A 151 4.01 3.19 4.12
N ILE A 152 4.70 2.07 4.18
CA ILE A 152 5.44 1.61 5.35
C ILE A 152 6.92 1.78 5.05
N LEU A 153 7.64 2.40 5.98
CA LEU A 153 9.07 2.61 5.82
C LEU A 153 9.83 1.30 6.04
N PRO A 154 10.53 0.78 5.02
CA PRO A 154 11.47 -0.31 5.19
C PRO A 154 12.71 0.17 5.95
N GLN A 155 13.59 -0.74 6.36
CA GLN A 155 14.83 -0.38 7.06
C GLN A 155 15.75 0.53 6.25
N THR A 156 15.65 0.52 4.93
CA THR A 156 16.41 1.39 4.03
C THR A 156 15.59 1.72 2.78
N GLY A 157 15.49 2.98 2.43
CA GLY A 157 14.76 3.40 1.24
C GLY A 157 14.75 4.91 1.07
N GLU A 158 14.31 5.35 -0.08
CA GLU A 158 14.07 6.75 -0.39
C GLU A 158 12.57 6.96 -0.57
N ILE A 159 12.09 8.12 -0.20
CA ILE A 159 10.68 8.48 -0.32
C ILE A 159 10.50 9.18 -1.66
N PHE A 160 9.81 8.54 -2.59
CA PHE A 160 9.45 9.11 -3.88
C PHE A 160 8.12 9.84 -3.78
N LEU A 161 8.06 11.03 -4.33
CA LEU A 161 6.90 11.90 -4.38
C LEU A 161 6.64 12.31 -5.83
N VAL A 162 5.37 12.35 -6.22
CA VAL A 162 4.97 12.85 -7.55
C VAL A 162 3.77 13.79 -7.42
N THR A 163 3.78 14.86 -8.23
CA THR A 163 2.67 15.81 -8.34
C THR A 163 1.67 15.37 -9.42
N SER A 164 0.47 15.93 -9.39
CA SER A 164 -0.57 15.62 -10.38
C SER A 164 -0.20 16.01 -11.81
N ASP A 165 0.70 16.97 -11.99
CA ASP A 165 1.22 17.44 -13.28
C ASP A 165 2.50 16.72 -13.74
N GLY A 166 2.95 15.68 -13.02
CA GLY A 166 4.02 14.79 -13.46
C GLY A 166 5.42 15.15 -13.00
N LYS A 167 5.59 16.12 -12.10
CA LYS A 167 6.90 16.39 -11.47
C LYS A 167 7.17 15.38 -10.36
N GLY A 168 8.37 14.86 -10.30
CA GLY A 168 8.82 13.93 -9.26
C GLY A 168 10.04 14.44 -8.50
N LYS A 169 10.17 14.04 -7.25
CA LYS A 169 11.40 14.12 -6.47
C LYS A 169 11.50 12.96 -5.49
N ARG A 170 12.72 12.67 -5.06
CA ARG A 170 12.97 11.78 -3.92
C ARG A 170 13.48 12.59 -2.73
N ILE A 171 13.19 12.15 -1.54
CA ILE A 171 13.77 12.67 -0.31
C ILE A 171 14.41 11.53 0.47
N PRO A 172 15.57 11.75 1.11
CA PRO A 172 16.15 10.76 1.99
C PRO A 172 15.24 10.57 3.22
N GLU A 173 15.16 9.34 3.69
CA GLU A 173 14.39 9.00 4.88
C GLU A 173 14.77 9.88 6.09
N SER A 174 16.06 10.17 6.26
CA SER A 174 16.59 10.99 7.35
C SER A 174 16.04 12.42 7.41
N ASP A 175 15.55 12.94 6.28
CA ASP A 175 14.93 14.26 6.19
C ASP A 175 13.47 14.26 6.67
N PHE A 176 12.87 13.10 6.92
CA PHE A 176 11.48 13.00 7.35
C PHE A 176 11.40 12.59 8.83
N PRO A 177 11.23 13.54 9.75
CA PRO A 177 11.26 13.27 11.18
C PRO A 177 10.06 12.43 11.62
N THR A 178 10.31 11.49 12.54
CA THR A 178 9.25 10.75 13.25
C THR A 178 8.52 11.67 14.20
N GLN A 179 7.19 11.60 14.24
CA GLN A 179 6.30 12.41 15.05
C GLN A 179 5.31 11.52 15.81
N GLY A 180 4.56 12.09 16.73
CA GLY A 180 3.37 11.44 17.27
C GLY A 180 2.25 11.37 16.23
N ARG A 181 1.46 10.29 16.24
CA ARG A 181 0.29 10.13 15.38
C ARG A 181 -0.72 11.28 15.54
N TYR A 182 -1.47 11.59 14.48
CA TYR A 182 -2.52 12.62 14.45
C TYR A 182 -2.00 14.05 14.60
N GLY A 183 -0.73 14.30 14.28
CA GLY A 183 -0.18 15.64 14.06
C GLY A 183 -0.60 16.23 12.71
N LYS A 184 -0.31 17.53 12.50
CA LYS A 184 -0.48 18.19 11.19
C LYS A 184 0.55 17.72 10.16
N GLY A 185 1.61 17.04 10.59
CA GLY A 185 2.73 16.67 9.74
C GLY A 185 3.70 17.81 9.47
N VAL A 186 4.61 17.56 8.55
CA VAL A 186 5.65 18.49 8.08
C VAL A 186 5.54 18.68 6.57
N ILE A 187 6.10 19.76 6.04
CA ILE A 187 6.16 19.98 4.60
C ILE A 187 7.06 18.91 3.97
N LEU A 188 6.51 18.08 3.11
CA LEU A 188 7.25 17.12 2.24
C LEU A 188 7.66 17.80 0.95
N TRP A 189 6.79 18.64 0.41
CA TRP A 189 7.05 19.41 -0.78
C TRP A 189 6.36 20.77 -0.68
N LYS A 190 7.13 21.83 -0.78
CA LYS A 190 6.56 23.18 -0.89
C LYS A 190 6.07 23.35 -2.32
N LEU A 191 4.81 23.01 -2.54
CA LEU A 191 4.18 23.09 -3.85
C LEU A 191 3.84 24.53 -4.20
N PRO A 192 3.99 24.95 -5.47
CA PRO A 192 3.42 26.20 -5.99
C PRO A 192 1.88 26.21 -5.89
N ASP A 193 1.30 27.40 -5.93
CA ASP A 193 -0.15 27.56 -5.92
C ASP A 193 -0.80 26.81 -7.09
N GLY A 194 -1.84 26.05 -6.77
CA GLY A 194 -2.56 25.24 -7.74
C GLY A 194 -1.96 23.85 -8.03
N GLU A 195 -0.71 23.61 -7.65
CA GLU A 195 -0.11 22.27 -7.74
C GLU A 195 -0.51 21.38 -6.55
N ARG A 196 -0.66 20.09 -6.82
CA ARG A 196 -1.00 19.10 -5.79
C ARG A 196 -0.12 17.87 -5.89
N LEU A 197 0.19 17.31 -4.73
CA LEU A 197 0.80 15.97 -4.68
C LEU A 197 -0.24 14.94 -5.11
N ALA A 198 0.19 13.97 -5.92
CA ALA A 198 -0.65 12.88 -6.40
C ALA A 198 -0.31 11.53 -5.76
N GLY A 199 0.90 11.40 -5.20
CA GLY A 199 1.28 10.15 -4.57
C GLY A 199 2.63 10.18 -3.87
N LEU A 200 2.79 9.18 -2.99
CA LEU A 200 4.02 8.84 -2.29
C LEU A 200 4.22 7.34 -2.39
N THR A 201 5.46 6.91 -2.53
CA THR A 201 5.87 5.53 -2.29
C THR A 201 7.30 5.49 -1.76
N VAL A 202 7.67 4.40 -1.11
CA VAL A 202 9.03 4.19 -0.57
C VAL A 202 9.69 3.04 -1.31
N GLY A 203 10.98 3.18 -1.60
CA GLY A 203 11.72 2.12 -2.27
C GLY A 203 13.16 2.47 -2.56
N LYS A 204 13.84 1.54 -3.23
CA LYS A 204 15.18 1.78 -3.77
C LYS A 204 15.07 2.45 -5.13
N GLY A 205 16.04 3.28 -5.50
CA GLY A 205 16.04 4.04 -6.76
C GLY A 205 15.74 3.21 -8.00
N THR A 206 16.20 1.97 -8.06
CA THR A 206 16.00 1.06 -9.21
C THR A 206 14.59 0.48 -9.32
N GLN A 207 13.76 0.62 -8.29
CA GLN A 207 12.39 0.11 -8.32
C GLN A 207 11.52 0.92 -9.28
N VAL A 208 10.57 0.23 -9.88
CA VAL A 208 9.61 0.80 -10.82
C VAL A 208 8.31 1.11 -10.09
N VAL A 209 7.78 2.31 -10.30
CA VAL A 209 6.47 2.73 -9.86
C VAL A 209 5.58 2.98 -11.06
N THR A 210 4.31 2.56 -10.98
CA THR A 210 3.31 2.83 -12.00
C THR A 210 2.44 4.01 -11.59
N MET A 211 2.38 5.00 -12.45
CA MET A 211 1.54 6.20 -12.30
C MET A 211 0.25 5.99 -13.07
N HIS A 212 -0.88 6.10 -12.39
CA HIS A 212 -2.20 6.04 -13.01
C HIS A 212 -2.65 7.44 -13.39
N LEU A 213 -2.98 7.62 -14.66
CA LEU A 213 -3.49 8.88 -15.19
C LEU A 213 -5.02 8.87 -15.20
N LEU A 214 -5.62 10.04 -15.14
CA LEU A 214 -7.08 10.20 -15.12
C LEU A 214 -7.73 9.73 -16.44
N LYS A 215 -7.09 10.02 -17.58
CA LYS A 215 -7.62 9.73 -18.91
C LYS A 215 -6.71 8.81 -19.74
N ALA A 216 -5.40 8.99 -19.66
CA ALA A 216 -4.45 8.21 -20.42
C ALA A 216 -4.16 6.84 -19.74
N ALA A 217 -3.55 5.93 -20.51
CA ALA A 217 -3.05 4.68 -19.99
C ALA A 217 -1.99 4.92 -18.91
N ALA A 218 -1.93 4.03 -17.90
CA ALA A 218 -0.91 4.08 -16.86
C ALA A 218 0.50 4.04 -17.46
N LYS A 219 1.42 4.74 -16.80
CA LYS A 219 2.83 4.86 -17.18
C LYS A 219 3.70 4.44 -16.01
N SER A 220 4.87 3.90 -16.32
CA SER A 220 5.83 3.49 -15.31
C SER A 220 7.11 4.29 -15.43
N THR A 221 7.74 4.59 -14.28
CA THR A 221 9.03 5.23 -14.16
C THR A 221 9.84 4.55 -13.07
N ARG A 222 11.16 4.72 -13.08
CA ARG A 222 11.98 4.30 -11.94
C ARG A 222 12.04 5.42 -10.91
N LEU A 223 12.23 5.07 -9.64
CA LEU A 223 12.32 6.07 -8.60
C LEU A 223 13.53 7.01 -8.84
N ASP A 224 14.66 6.48 -9.37
CA ASP A 224 15.87 7.25 -9.64
C ASP A 224 15.79 8.20 -10.85
N ASP A 225 14.71 8.15 -11.64
CA ASP A 225 14.43 9.16 -12.65
C ASP A 225 14.09 10.52 -12.01
N ALA A 226 13.62 10.52 -10.77
CA ALA A 226 13.41 11.72 -9.98
C ALA A 226 14.68 12.11 -9.18
N PRO A 227 15.01 13.42 -9.08
CA PRO A 227 16.19 13.88 -8.35
C PRO A 227 16.03 13.68 -6.84
N LEU A 228 17.16 13.34 -6.18
CA LEU A 228 17.22 13.34 -4.72
C LEU A 228 17.33 14.80 -4.23
N GLN A 229 16.41 15.22 -3.36
CA GLN A 229 16.27 16.61 -2.90
C GLN A 229 15.98 16.64 -1.39
N LYS A 230 16.26 17.79 -0.77
CA LYS A 230 15.80 18.04 0.59
C LYS A 230 14.27 18.12 0.64
N ARG A 231 13.68 17.70 1.76
CA ARG A 231 12.26 17.65 2.01
C ARG A 231 11.53 18.96 1.64
N ALA A 232 11.99 20.09 2.14
CA ALA A 232 11.36 21.38 1.90
C ALA A 232 11.69 22.03 0.54
N SER A 233 12.46 21.35 -0.34
CA SER A 233 12.79 21.88 -1.68
C SER A 233 11.53 22.04 -2.53
N VAL A 234 11.41 23.19 -3.19
CA VAL A 234 10.36 23.45 -4.22
C VAL A 234 10.65 22.69 -5.52
N ARG A 235 11.93 22.37 -5.78
CA ARG A 235 12.37 21.79 -7.05
C ARG A 235 11.92 20.32 -7.17
N GLY A 236 11.40 20.00 -8.35
CA GLY A 236 11.20 18.65 -8.86
C GLY A 236 11.64 18.59 -10.31
N LYS A 237 11.63 17.40 -10.90
CA LYS A 237 11.89 17.16 -12.31
C LYS A 237 10.69 16.48 -12.92
N GLU A 238 10.33 16.81 -14.16
CA GLU A 238 9.34 16.04 -14.89
C GLU A 238 9.80 14.58 -15.02
N VAL A 239 9.01 13.67 -14.47
CA VAL A 239 9.22 12.20 -14.54
C VAL A 239 8.16 11.56 -15.42
N GLN A 240 7.08 12.30 -15.71
CA GLN A 240 6.03 11.90 -16.62
C GLN A 240 5.40 13.15 -17.26
N GLU A 241 5.40 13.20 -18.58
CA GLU A 241 4.62 14.21 -19.31
C GLU A 241 3.12 13.95 -19.09
N VAL A 242 2.42 14.96 -18.59
CA VAL A 242 0.97 14.95 -18.39
C VAL A 242 0.32 15.94 -19.33
N LYS A 243 -0.52 15.45 -20.24
CA LYS A 243 -1.19 16.29 -21.22
C LYS A 243 -2.23 17.20 -20.57
N LEU A 244 -2.49 18.34 -21.20
CA LEU A 244 -3.51 19.30 -20.74
C LEU A 244 -4.87 18.62 -20.49
N GLY A 245 -5.41 18.80 -19.32
CA GLY A 245 -6.69 18.22 -18.89
C GLY A 245 -6.60 16.74 -18.45
N ASP A 246 -5.38 16.19 -18.31
CA ASP A 246 -5.10 14.92 -17.66
C ASP A 246 -4.39 15.18 -16.31
N ALA A 247 -4.23 14.16 -15.47
CA ALA A 247 -3.55 14.26 -14.20
C ALA A 247 -3.10 12.87 -13.71
N ILE A 248 -2.00 12.81 -12.99
CA ILE A 248 -1.67 11.63 -12.18
C ILE A 248 -2.61 11.62 -10.97
N ILE A 249 -3.28 10.50 -10.74
CA ILE A 249 -4.30 10.34 -9.70
C ILE A 249 -3.95 9.30 -8.64
N ALA A 250 -3.01 8.41 -8.93
CA ALA A 250 -2.55 7.38 -8.01
C ALA A 250 -1.20 6.80 -8.42
N LEU A 251 -0.51 6.21 -7.47
CA LEU A 251 0.67 5.38 -7.67
C LEU A 251 0.38 3.95 -7.25
N THR A 252 0.95 2.98 -7.98
CA THR A 252 1.10 1.61 -7.52
C THR A 252 2.55 1.21 -7.61
N ASN A 253 3.07 0.67 -6.52
CA ASN A 253 4.40 0.08 -6.46
C ASN A 253 4.27 -1.44 -6.55
N THR A 254 5.25 -2.10 -7.17
CA THR A 254 5.34 -3.55 -7.14
C THR A 254 5.74 -3.96 -5.72
N TRP A 255 4.82 -4.59 -5.04
CA TRP A 255 5.03 -5.04 -3.67
C TRP A 255 5.87 -6.31 -3.68
N ASP A 256 7.03 -6.26 -3.06
CA ASP A 256 7.81 -7.46 -2.80
C ASP A 256 7.31 -8.10 -1.50
N ALA A 257 6.39 -9.05 -1.66
CA ALA A 257 5.85 -9.82 -0.53
C ALA A 257 6.95 -10.57 0.24
N GLU A 258 8.08 -10.88 -0.39
CA GLU A 258 9.20 -11.57 0.26
C GLU A 258 9.90 -10.68 1.30
N SER A 259 9.81 -9.35 1.18
CA SER A 259 10.40 -8.42 2.15
C SER A 259 9.68 -8.39 3.50
N TYR A 260 8.45 -8.90 3.56
CA TYR A 260 7.59 -8.88 4.75
C TYR A 260 7.38 -10.26 5.39
N VAL A 261 7.67 -11.32 4.66
CA VAL A 261 7.62 -12.69 5.20
C VAL A 261 9.05 -13.06 5.62
N THR A 262 9.32 -13.05 6.90
CA THR A 262 10.54 -13.66 7.43
C THR A 262 10.54 -15.11 6.92
N LYS A 263 11.52 -15.49 6.09
CA LYS A 263 11.64 -16.85 5.56
C LYS A 263 11.47 -17.81 6.72
N VAL A 264 10.38 -18.53 6.76
CA VAL A 264 10.22 -19.65 7.69
C VAL A 264 11.40 -20.57 7.39
N LYS A 265 12.28 -20.79 8.36
CA LYS A 265 13.38 -21.73 8.21
C LYS A 265 12.78 -23.06 7.77
N GLU A 266 13.18 -23.52 6.59
CA GLU A 266 12.76 -24.87 6.14
C GLU A 266 12.99 -25.86 7.30
N PRO A 267 12.01 -26.71 7.62
CA PRO A 267 12.23 -27.75 8.59
C PRO A 267 13.47 -28.56 8.18
N PRO A 268 14.36 -28.94 9.10
CA PRO A 268 15.55 -29.66 8.76
C PRO A 268 15.17 -30.91 7.95
N LYS A 269 15.78 -31.07 6.78
CA LYS A 269 15.57 -32.25 5.93
C LYS A 269 15.74 -33.51 6.77
N PRO A 270 14.84 -34.49 6.70
CA PRO A 270 14.97 -35.72 7.47
C PRO A 270 16.35 -36.35 7.19
N LYS A 271 17.08 -36.60 8.25
CA LYS A 271 18.37 -37.30 8.14
C LYS A 271 18.14 -38.62 7.40
N LYS A 272 18.85 -38.82 6.31
CA LYS A 272 18.85 -40.12 5.62
C LYS A 272 19.24 -41.18 6.64
N GLU A 273 18.32 -42.11 6.91
CA GLU A 273 18.64 -43.30 7.69
C GLU A 273 19.77 -44.06 6.99
N VAL A 274 20.87 -44.18 7.69
CA VAL A 274 22.00 -44.99 7.24
C VAL A 274 21.58 -46.45 7.43
N SER A 275 21.29 -47.12 6.35
CA SER A 275 21.01 -48.56 6.35
C SER A 275 22.17 -49.32 7.04
N PRO A 276 21.92 -50.23 7.97
CA PRO A 276 22.98 -51.00 8.61
C PRO A 276 23.67 -51.90 7.58
N LYS A 277 24.99 -51.80 7.46
CA LYS A 277 25.79 -52.69 6.65
C LYS A 277 25.60 -54.12 7.17
N LYS A 278 25.04 -55.01 6.34
CA LYS A 278 25.05 -56.44 6.60
C LYS A 278 26.51 -56.92 6.64
N LYS A 279 26.87 -57.57 7.75
CA LYS A 279 28.08 -58.43 7.83
C LYS A 279 27.83 -59.74 7.15
#